data_aefec544ab25287b6d48a315fa79122b
#
_entry.id   aefec544ab25287b6d48a315fa79122b
#
_cell.length_a   1.000
_cell.length_b   1.000
_cell.length_c   1.000
_cell.angle_alpha   90.00
_cell.angle_beta   90.00
_cell.angle_gamma   90.00
#
_symmetry.space_group_name_H-M   'P 1'
#
loop_
_entity.id
_entity.type
_entity.pdbx_description
1 polymer ?
#
loop_
_entity_poly.entity_id
_entity_poly.type
_entity_poly.pdbx_seq_one_letter_code
_entity_poly.pdbx_strand_id
1 'polypeptide(L)'
;MNFEFKKILSLVGLLLLPYWIYAQEIASIDTTSKQTAEVHVIASFVKSFDYGLKLTLEEEIRSIPAHRSHTTISLAYTPIEYLSLSAGYVLKLYGNQGWDDLNKFLRHRVNVDATGQVTLGQWKLSLRERLMLDARADEIDLREKNRVDYTLRSRLQAVYAIPNQPLSIVAKMEVFNTLNAKYYGQYISELRPEIGLQWKVDKKNTLNLAYRYNYVYSRELDVLDSGAIALTHAYTHKHVVLLTYKFDY
;
A
#
# COMPACT_ATOMS: atom_id res chain seq x y z
N MET A 1 10.36 -32.99 -3.09
CA MET A 1 9.72 -31.64 -3.11
C MET A 1 8.52 -31.75 -2.19
N ASN A 2 8.63 -31.16 -0.99
CA ASN A 2 7.69 -31.37 0.12
C ASN A 2 6.25 -30.92 -0.22
N PHE A 3 5.29 -31.66 0.31
CA PHE A 3 3.84 -31.45 0.16
C PHE A 3 3.42 -29.98 0.47
N GLU A 4 4.08 -29.32 1.41
CA GLU A 4 3.87 -27.92 1.79
C GLU A 4 4.22 -26.93 0.67
N PHE A 5 5.30 -27.19 -0.09
CA PHE A 5 5.71 -26.33 -1.21
C PHE A 5 4.69 -26.34 -2.35
N LYS A 6 4.04 -27.49 -2.60
CA LYS A 6 2.97 -27.60 -3.61
C LYS A 6 1.73 -26.78 -3.23
N LYS A 7 1.37 -26.75 -1.94
CA LYS A 7 0.23 -25.94 -1.46
C LYS A 7 0.48 -24.44 -1.62
N ILE A 8 1.71 -23.98 -1.34
CA ILE A 8 2.10 -22.59 -1.52
C ILE A 8 2.09 -22.21 -3.01
N LEU A 9 2.60 -23.07 -3.89
CA LEU A 9 2.61 -22.83 -5.33
C LEU A 9 1.20 -22.77 -5.93
N SER A 10 0.26 -23.62 -5.44
CA SER A 10 -1.15 -23.58 -5.86
C SER A 10 -1.86 -22.33 -5.37
N LEU A 11 -1.54 -21.84 -4.17
CA LEU A 11 -2.08 -20.58 -3.63
C LEU A 11 -1.58 -19.37 -4.44
N VAL A 12 -0.29 -19.33 -4.79
CA VAL A 12 0.30 -18.29 -5.64
C VAL A 12 -0.26 -18.36 -7.07
N GLY A 13 -0.47 -19.56 -7.60
CA GLY A 13 -1.08 -19.76 -8.93
C GLY A 13 -2.54 -19.29 -9.02
N LEU A 14 -3.31 -19.42 -7.94
CA LEU A 14 -4.69 -18.93 -7.89
C LEU A 14 -4.77 -17.39 -7.82
N LEU A 15 -3.75 -16.73 -7.24
CA LEU A 15 -3.66 -15.28 -7.11
C LEU A 15 -3.09 -14.59 -8.35
N LEU A 16 -2.44 -15.36 -9.24
CA LEU A 16 -1.92 -14.88 -10.53
C LEU A 16 -2.89 -15.13 -11.68
N LEU A 17 -4.20 -15.19 -11.43
CA LEU A 17 -5.19 -15.30 -12.52
C LEU A 17 -4.96 -14.15 -13.51
N PRO A 18 -4.84 -14.47 -14.82
CA PRO A 18 -4.55 -13.45 -15.81
C PRO A 18 -5.71 -12.46 -15.88
N TYR A 19 -5.42 -11.22 -15.52
CA TYR A 19 -6.35 -10.12 -15.75
C TYR A 19 -6.42 -9.87 -17.25
N TRP A 20 -7.54 -10.20 -17.87
CA TRP A 20 -7.82 -9.88 -19.26
C TRP A 20 -7.97 -8.38 -19.41
N ILE A 21 -7.01 -7.77 -20.06
CA ILE A 21 -7.07 -6.34 -20.40
C ILE A 21 -7.90 -6.23 -21.68
N TYR A 22 -9.11 -5.71 -21.55
CA TYR A 22 -9.88 -5.28 -22.71
C TYR A 22 -9.30 -3.97 -23.22
N ALA A 23 -8.66 -4.00 -24.39
CA ALA A 23 -8.23 -2.80 -25.09
C ALA A 23 -9.45 -2.25 -25.87
N GLN A 24 -9.95 -1.09 -25.49
CA GLN A 24 -10.81 -0.27 -26.36
C GLN A 24 -9.96 0.79 -27.07
N GLU A 25 -10.09 0.86 -28.38
CA GLU A 25 -9.46 1.93 -29.19
C GLU A 25 -10.04 3.30 -28.82
N ILE A 26 -9.16 4.21 -28.40
CA ILE A 26 -9.49 5.61 -28.11
C ILE A 26 -8.58 6.48 -28.95
N ALA A 27 -9.18 7.41 -29.68
CA ALA A 27 -8.49 8.37 -30.54
C ALA A 27 -7.92 9.51 -29.69
N SER A 28 -6.63 9.72 -29.78
CA SER A 28 -5.76 10.71 -29.12
C SER A 28 -5.42 10.44 -27.64
N ILE A 29 -4.15 10.17 -27.41
CA ILE A 29 -3.59 9.91 -26.08
C ILE A 29 -2.54 10.99 -25.80
N ASP A 30 -2.84 11.88 -24.86
CA ASP A 30 -1.82 12.72 -24.25
C ASP A 30 -1.13 11.96 -23.12
N THR A 31 0.20 11.98 -23.12
CA THR A 31 0.98 11.30 -22.10
C THR A 31 1.79 12.30 -21.29
N THR A 32 1.52 12.39 -20.00
CA THR A 32 2.29 13.23 -19.09
C THR A 32 3.15 12.38 -18.17
N SER A 33 4.38 12.81 -17.89
CA SER A 33 5.27 12.14 -16.95
C SER A 33 5.84 13.12 -15.94
N LYS A 34 5.79 12.75 -14.66
CA LYS A 34 6.30 13.58 -13.55
C LYS A 34 7.21 12.75 -12.66
N GLN A 35 8.32 13.35 -12.23
CA GLN A 35 9.20 12.77 -11.20
C GLN A 35 9.07 13.54 -9.89
N THR A 36 9.07 12.82 -8.77
CA THR A 36 9.03 13.42 -7.42
C THR A 36 9.90 12.61 -6.47
N ALA A 37 10.39 13.29 -5.42
CA ALA A 37 11.07 12.64 -4.30
C ALA A 37 10.28 12.92 -3.02
N GLU A 38 10.14 11.90 -2.17
CA GLU A 38 9.41 11.99 -0.91
C GLU A 38 10.25 11.36 0.23
N VAL A 39 10.07 11.87 1.45
CA VAL A 39 10.59 11.24 2.67
C VAL A 39 9.41 10.85 3.54
N HIS A 40 9.36 9.59 3.95
CA HIS A 40 8.32 9.08 4.85
C HIS A 40 8.94 8.68 6.18
N VAL A 41 8.38 9.15 7.27
CA VAL A 41 8.72 8.74 8.63
C VAL A 41 7.52 8.00 9.21
N ILE A 42 7.76 6.80 9.71
CA ILE A 42 6.72 5.91 10.24
C ILE A 42 7.08 5.56 11.67
N ALA A 43 6.16 5.79 12.60
CA ALA A 43 6.22 5.30 13.97
C ALA A 43 5.11 4.26 14.17
N SER A 44 5.47 3.08 14.67
CA SER A 44 4.53 1.97 14.85
C SER A 44 4.64 1.43 16.28
N PHE A 45 3.52 1.38 16.99
CA PHE A 45 3.36 0.76 18.30
C PHE A 45 2.56 -0.52 18.14
N VAL A 46 3.10 -1.61 18.65
CA VAL A 46 2.47 -2.93 18.52
C VAL A 46 2.29 -3.53 19.90
N LYS A 47 1.05 -3.92 20.23
CA LYS A 47 0.70 -4.68 21.43
C LYS A 47 0.23 -6.05 21.02
N SER A 48 0.95 -7.08 21.47
CA SER A 48 0.53 -8.47 21.33
C SER A 48 -0.26 -8.91 22.55
N PHE A 49 -1.34 -9.65 22.32
CA PHE A 49 -2.19 -10.25 23.33
C PHE A 49 -2.14 -11.77 23.18
N ASP A 50 -2.70 -12.47 24.16
CA ASP A 50 -2.90 -13.91 24.09
C ASP A 50 -3.80 -14.29 22.89
N TYR A 51 -3.82 -15.57 22.55
CA TYR A 51 -4.63 -16.14 21.47
C TYR A 51 -4.32 -15.59 20.06
N GLY A 52 -3.11 -15.07 19.84
CA GLY A 52 -2.67 -14.58 18.52
C GLY A 52 -3.26 -13.25 18.09
N LEU A 53 -3.83 -12.49 19.01
CA LEU A 53 -4.32 -11.13 18.75
C LEU A 53 -3.19 -10.11 18.83
N LYS A 54 -3.24 -9.11 17.94
CA LYS A 54 -2.26 -8.02 17.87
C LYS A 54 -2.95 -6.71 17.50
N LEU A 55 -2.75 -5.69 18.33
CA LEU A 55 -3.16 -4.31 18.04
C LEU A 55 -1.96 -3.53 17.53
N THR A 56 -2.13 -2.77 16.48
CA THR A 56 -1.10 -1.85 15.93
C THR A 56 -1.68 -0.45 15.83
N LEU A 57 -0.93 0.52 16.33
CA LEU A 57 -1.11 1.94 16.09
C LEU A 57 0.10 2.43 15.30
N GLU A 58 -0.15 3.07 14.15
CA GLU A 58 0.90 3.54 13.27
C GLU A 58 0.60 4.97 12.82
N GLU A 59 1.62 5.82 12.88
CA GLU A 59 1.60 7.16 12.32
C GLU A 59 2.64 7.25 11.21
N GLU A 60 2.21 7.61 10.00
CA GLU A 60 3.06 7.84 8.85
C GLU A 60 3.00 9.31 8.45
N ILE A 61 4.12 10.01 8.56
CA ILE A 61 4.27 11.39 8.10
C ILE A 61 5.02 11.37 6.77
N ARG A 62 4.44 11.97 5.76
CA ARG A 62 5.02 12.17 4.43
C ARG A 62 5.32 13.65 4.26
N SER A 63 6.61 13.95 4.15
CA SER A 63 7.09 15.31 3.94
C SER A 63 7.61 15.46 2.51
N ILE A 64 7.26 16.57 1.88
CA ILE A 64 7.72 17.00 0.53
C ILE A 64 7.12 16.15 -0.61
N PRO A 65 6.45 16.79 -1.59
CA PRO A 65 6.12 18.21 -1.63
C PRO A 65 4.87 18.60 -0.85
N ALA A 66 4.08 17.64 -0.35
CA ALA A 66 2.85 17.91 0.40
C ALA A 66 2.90 17.24 1.76
N HIS A 67 2.66 18.00 2.82
CA HIS A 67 2.52 17.44 4.16
C HIS A 67 1.28 16.56 4.22
N ARG A 68 1.48 15.26 4.47
CA ARG A 68 0.41 14.28 4.63
C ARG A 68 0.69 13.46 5.87
N SER A 69 -0.35 13.21 6.64
CA SER A 69 -0.29 12.31 7.80
C SER A 69 -1.29 11.18 7.62
N HIS A 70 -0.89 9.96 7.95
CA HIS A 70 -1.74 8.80 7.96
C HIS A 70 -1.68 8.13 9.33
N THR A 71 -2.74 8.27 10.10
CA THR A 71 -2.89 7.56 11.38
C THR A 71 -3.66 6.28 11.15
N THR A 72 -3.06 5.15 11.48
CA THR A 72 -3.64 3.81 11.30
C THR A 72 -3.83 3.12 12.63
N ILE A 73 -5.01 2.58 12.88
CA ILE A 73 -5.28 1.60 13.94
C ILE A 73 -5.70 0.28 13.28
N SER A 74 -5.10 -0.83 13.68
CA SER A 74 -5.44 -2.14 13.13
C SER A 74 -5.40 -3.23 14.18
N LEU A 75 -6.30 -4.21 14.03
CA LEU A 75 -6.34 -5.43 14.82
C LEU A 75 -6.07 -6.61 13.90
N ALA A 76 -5.11 -7.44 14.29
CA ALA A 76 -4.76 -8.67 13.58
C ALA A 76 -5.02 -9.89 14.46
N TYR A 77 -5.43 -10.98 13.83
CA TYR A 77 -5.61 -12.29 14.42
C TYR A 77 -4.81 -13.33 13.64
N THR A 78 -4.01 -14.12 14.33
CA THR A 78 -3.15 -15.16 13.75
C THR A 78 -3.65 -16.53 14.22
N PRO A 79 -4.64 -17.14 13.51
CA PRO A 79 -5.20 -18.43 13.90
C PRO A 79 -4.20 -19.57 13.81
N ILE A 80 -3.27 -19.49 12.91
CA ILE A 80 -2.18 -20.45 12.70
C ILE A 80 -0.90 -19.69 12.33
N GLU A 81 0.27 -20.26 12.55
CA GLU A 81 1.57 -19.59 12.39
C GLU A 81 1.84 -18.99 10.99
N TYR A 82 1.21 -19.54 9.96
CA TYR A 82 1.41 -19.12 8.57
C TYR A 82 0.29 -18.22 8.02
N LEU A 83 -0.78 -17.95 8.78
CA LEU A 83 -1.89 -17.12 8.33
C LEU A 83 -2.22 -16.07 9.37
N SER A 84 -2.29 -14.83 8.95
CA SER A 84 -2.78 -13.70 9.74
C SER A 84 -3.86 -12.97 8.98
N LEU A 85 -4.98 -12.71 9.65
CA LEU A 85 -6.09 -11.88 9.15
C LEU A 85 -6.08 -10.58 9.93
N SER A 86 -6.34 -9.45 9.27
CA SER A 86 -6.42 -8.18 9.97
C SER A 86 -7.47 -7.24 9.38
N ALA A 87 -7.97 -6.36 10.22
CA ALA A 87 -8.78 -5.24 9.81
C ALA A 87 -8.20 -3.96 10.42
N GLY A 88 -8.31 -2.85 9.69
CA GLY A 88 -7.76 -1.58 10.14
C GLY A 88 -8.50 -0.40 9.57
N TYR A 89 -8.38 0.71 10.29
CA TYR A 89 -8.90 2.00 9.89
C TYR A 89 -7.74 2.99 9.75
N VAL A 90 -7.78 3.79 8.69
CA VAL A 90 -6.76 4.81 8.41
C VAL A 90 -7.44 6.16 8.26
N LEU A 91 -7.01 7.09 9.07
CA LEU A 91 -7.32 8.50 8.92
C LEU A 91 -6.19 9.16 8.14
N LYS A 92 -6.52 9.80 7.02
CA LYS A 92 -5.56 10.51 6.18
C LYS A 92 -5.82 12.00 6.23
N LEU A 93 -4.80 12.75 6.58
CA LEU A 93 -4.81 14.21 6.56
C LEU A 93 -3.94 14.68 5.38
N TYR A 94 -4.51 15.53 4.54
CA TYR A 94 -3.79 16.15 3.42
C TYR A 94 -3.67 17.64 3.69
N GLY A 95 -2.45 18.13 3.93
CA GLY A 95 -2.19 19.56 4.06
C GLY A 95 -1.81 20.16 2.71
N ASN A 96 -2.50 21.20 2.28
CA ASN A 96 -2.10 22.03 1.15
C ASN A 96 -1.85 23.43 1.70
N GLN A 97 -0.60 23.79 1.94
CA GLN A 97 -0.14 25.12 2.34
C GLN A 97 -0.82 25.77 3.57
N GLY A 98 -0.98 25.05 4.68
CA GLY A 98 -1.41 25.61 5.96
C GLY A 98 -2.38 24.73 6.72
N TRP A 99 -2.29 24.78 8.04
CA TRP A 99 -3.15 24.01 8.96
C TRP A 99 -4.61 24.49 9.01
N ASP A 100 -4.91 25.65 8.37
CA ASP A 100 -6.20 26.33 8.48
C ASP A 100 -7.33 25.68 7.67
N ASP A 101 -7.00 24.74 6.76
CA ASP A 101 -7.97 24.05 5.88
C ASP A 101 -8.10 22.53 6.15
N LEU A 102 -7.83 22.09 7.37
CA LEU A 102 -7.83 20.67 7.75
C LEU A 102 -9.13 19.91 7.41
N ASN A 103 -10.27 20.59 7.43
CA ASN A 103 -11.56 19.97 7.17
C ASN A 103 -11.83 19.63 5.70
N LYS A 104 -11.09 20.21 4.76
CA LYS A 104 -11.28 19.98 3.31
C LYS A 104 -10.56 18.74 2.79
N PHE A 105 -9.65 18.15 3.57
CA PHE A 105 -8.71 17.12 3.11
C PHE A 105 -8.68 15.88 3.98
N LEU A 106 -9.72 15.64 4.74
CA LEU A 106 -9.85 14.45 5.57
C LEU A 106 -10.38 13.28 4.73
N ARG A 107 -9.64 12.16 4.69
CA ARG A 107 -10.09 10.92 4.04
C ARG A 107 -10.07 9.76 5.00
N HIS A 108 -11.05 8.91 4.86
CA HIS A 108 -11.24 7.72 5.67
C HIS A 108 -10.96 6.48 4.82
N ARG A 109 -10.18 5.55 5.36
CA ARG A 109 -9.93 4.26 4.70
C ARG A 109 -10.17 3.13 5.68
N VAL A 110 -10.86 2.10 5.21
CA VAL A 110 -10.93 0.80 5.87
C VAL A 110 -10.06 -0.18 5.08
N ASN A 111 -9.30 -1.00 5.79
CA ASN A 111 -8.50 -2.07 5.22
C ASN A 111 -8.94 -3.41 5.79
N VAL A 112 -8.96 -4.43 4.93
CA VAL A 112 -9.07 -5.84 5.34
C VAL A 112 -7.92 -6.59 4.69
N ASP A 113 -7.15 -7.34 5.50
CA ASP A 113 -5.93 -8.02 5.05
C ASP A 113 -5.99 -9.52 5.31
N ALA A 114 -5.42 -10.28 4.39
CA ALA A 114 -4.98 -11.65 4.63
C ALA A 114 -3.49 -11.74 4.32
N THR A 115 -2.71 -12.30 5.25
CA THR A 115 -1.26 -12.46 5.08
C THR A 115 -0.87 -13.91 5.29
N GLY A 116 -0.35 -14.53 4.24
CA GLY A 116 0.34 -15.80 4.31
C GLY A 116 1.84 -15.60 4.54
N GLN A 117 2.46 -16.44 5.38
CA GLN A 117 3.91 -16.35 5.63
C GLN A 117 4.54 -17.73 5.81
N VAL A 118 5.83 -17.82 5.48
CA VAL A 118 6.64 -19.02 5.70
C VAL A 118 8.08 -18.61 6.05
N THR A 119 8.70 -19.37 6.95
CA THR A 119 10.11 -19.20 7.32
C THR A 119 10.92 -20.39 6.83
N LEU A 120 11.97 -20.13 6.07
CA LEU A 120 12.87 -21.12 5.46
C LEU A 120 14.30 -20.76 5.83
N GLY A 121 14.81 -21.31 6.93
CA GLY A 121 16.12 -20.93 7.47
C GLY A 121 16.17 -19.45 7.85
N GLN A 122 17.07 -18.69 7.21
CA GLN A 122 17.21 -17.24 7.42
C GLN A 122 16.20 -16.41 6.62
N TRP A 123 15.43 -17.01 5.73
CA TRP A 123 14.45 -16.33 4.91
C TRP A 123 13.06 -16.39 5.54
N LYS A 124 12.41 -15.24 5.59
CA LYS A 124 10.99 -15.14 5.85
C LYS A 124 10.30 -14.55 4.62
N LEU A 125 9.43 -15.33 4.00
CA LEU A 125 8.64 -14.93 2.85
C LEU A 125 7.21 -14.67 3.30
N SER A 126 6.57 -13.65 2.76
CA SER A 126 5.15 -13.37 3.03
C SER A 126 4.46 -12.79 1.81
N LEU A 127 3.20 -13.18 1.62
CA LEU A 127 2.28 -12.62 0.65
C LEU A 127 1.10 -12.01 1.41
N ARG A 128 0.80 -10.75 1.18
CA ARG A 128 -0.36 -10.06 1.75
C ARG A 128 -1.27 -9.55 0.67
N GLU A 129 -2.54 -9.92 0.79
CA GLU A 129 -3.63 -9.31 0.04
C GLU A 129 -4.38 -8.34 0.95
N ARG A 130 -4.59 -7.13 0.47
CA ARG A 130 -5.31 -6.07 1.19
C ARG A 130 -6.38 -5.46 0.32
N LEU A 131 -7.63 -5.56 0.75
CA LEU A 131 -8.71 -4.76 0.21
C LEU A 131 -8.76 -3.42 0.94
N MET A 132 -8.69 -2.33 0.20
CA MET A 132 -8.77 -0.96 0.71
C MET A 132 -10.05 -0.30 0.21
N LEU A 133 -10.80 0.29 1.13
CA LEU A 133 -12.02 1.04 0.87
C LEU A 133 -11.77 2.49 1.28
N ASP A 134 -11.53 3.36 0.31
CA ASP A 134 -11.31 4.79 0.52
C ASP A 134 -12.63 5.55 0.35
N ALA A 135 -13.13 6.15 1.43
CA ALA A 135 -14.26 7.07 1.38
C ALA A 135 -13.74 8.50 1.16
N ARG A 136 -14.23 9.14 0.13
CA ARG A 136 -13.99 10.55 -0.13
C ARG A 136 -15.10 11.37 0.52
N ALA A 137 -14.71 12.27 1.44
CA ALA A 137 -15.64 13.17 2.12
C ALA A 137 -15.63 14.59 1.52
N ASP A 138 -14.77 14.84 0.54
CA ASP A 138 -14.29 16.16 0.18
C ASP A 138 -14.91 16.76 -1.09
N GLU A 139 -15.99 16.22 -1.62
CA GLU A 139 -16.40 16.77 -2.89
C GLU A 139 -17.58 17.73 -2.83
N ILE A 140 -17.23 18.94 -3.25
CA ILE A 140 -18.13 20.06 -3.53
C ILE A 140 -19.10 19.73 -4.69
N ASP A 141 -18.78 18.71 -5.52
CA ASP A 141 -19.71 18.28 -6.56
C ASP A 141 -20.76 17.32 -5.98
N LEU A 142 -21.97 17.86 -5.84
CA LEU A 142 -23.17 17.16 -5.37
C LEU A 142 -23.54 15.92 -6.21
N ARG A 143 -22.92 15.74 -7.38
CA ARG A 143 -23.17 14.59 -8.27
C ARG A 143 -22.32 13.37 -7.96
N GLU A 144 -21.22 13.55 -7.22
CA GLU A 144 -20.28 12.47 -6.84
C GLU A 144 -20.23 12.18 -5.33
N LYS A 145 -21.20 12.67 -4.57
CA LYS A 145 -21.33 12.42 -3.13
C LYS A 145 -21.24 10.92 -2.82
N ASN A 146 -20.34 10.57 -1.90
CA ASN A 146 -20.22 9.25 -1.28
C ASN A 146 -19.63 8.15 -2.16
N ARG A 147 -18.71 8.47 -3.05
CA ARG A 147 -17.98 7.44 -3.77
C ARG A 147 -16.96 6.75 -2.85
N VAL A 148 -17.04 5.44 -2.80
CA VAL A 148 -16.01 4.59 -2.20
C VAL A 148 -15.12 4.02 -3.30
N ASP A 149 -13.82 4.29 -3.22
CA ASP A 149 -12.84 3.69 -4.12
C ASP A 149 -12.36 2.36 -3.54
N TYR A 150 -12.45 1.30 -4.34
CA TYR A 150 -11.95 -0.03 -3.99
C TYR A 150 -10.61 -0.30 -4.66
N THR A 151 -9.62 -0.66 -3.86
CA THR A 151 -8.30 -1.03 -4.37
C THR A 151 -7.86 -2.34 -3.73
N LEU A 152 -7.45 -3.29 -4.55
CA LEU A 152 -6.74 -4.48 -4.09
C LEU A 152 -5.23 -4.21 -4.13
N ARG A 153 -4.55 -4.39 -2.99
CA ARG A 153 -3.10 -4.26 -2.87
C ARG A 153 -2.49 -5.59 -2.50
N SER A 154 -1.74 -6.14 -3.45
CA SER A 154 -0.96 -7.36 -3.28
C SER A 154 0.47 -7.00 -2.90
N ARG A 155 1.03 -7.61 -1.85
CA ARG A 155 2.41 -7.38 -1.41
C ARG A 155 3.15 -8.69 -1.24
N LEU A 156 4.18 -8.89 -2.03
CA LEU A 156 5.20 -9.92 -1.81
C LEU A 156 6.35 -9.31 -1.01
N GLN A 157 6.81 -10.00 0.04
CA GLN A 157 7.93 -9.55 0.87
C GLN A 157 8.85 -10.73 1.17
N ALA A 158 10.15 -10.46 1.06
CA ALA A 158 11.22 -11.35 1.50
C ALA A 158 12.07 -10.63 2.54
N VAL A 159 12.35 -11.29 3.65
CA VAL A 159 13.26 -10.81 4.70
C VAL A 159 14.36 -11.84 4.87
N TYR A 160 15.60 -11.42 4.72
CA TYR A 160 16.78 -12.25 4.98
C TYR A 160 17.45 -11.80 6.28
N ALA A 161 17.41 -12.65 7.30
CA ALA A 161 18.12 -12.39 8.56
C ALA A 161 19.60 -12.68 8.38
N ILE A 162 20.48 -11.68 8.59
CA ILE A 162 21.92 -11.87 8.48
C ILE A 162 22.38 -12.70 9.70
N PRO A 163 23.04 -13.84 9.48
CA PRO A 163 23.48 -14.71 10.60
C PRO A 163 24.35 -13.95 11.59
N ASN A 164 24.10 -14.16 12.87
CA ASN A 164 24.86 -13.55 13.99
C ASN A 164 24.87 -12.01 14.01
N GLN A 165 23.93 -11.36 13.30
CA GLN A 165 23.77 -9.91 13.29
C GLN A 165 22.33 -9.53 13.65
N PRO A 166 22.12 -8.37 14.31
CA PRO A 166 20.77 -7.86 14.56
C PRO A 166 20.16 -7.19 13.31
N LEU A 167 20.70 -7.50 12.13
CA LEU A 167 20.34 -6.89 10.86
C LEU A 167 19.62 -7.88 9.95
N SER A 168 18.70 -7.37 9.17
CA SER A 168 18.01 -8.11 8.12
C SER A 168 17.90 -7.25 6.86
N ILE A 169 17.99 -7.88 5.69
CA ILE A 169 17.68 -7.25 4.41
C ILE A 169 16.20 -7.51 4.13
N VAL A 170 15.48 -6.47 3.72
CA VAL A 170 14.06 -6.54 3.39
C VAL A 170 13.86 -6.13 1.94
N ALA A 171 13.23 -6.98 1.16
CA ALA A 171 12.78 -6.66 -0.20
C ALA A 171 11.27 -6.81 -0.27
N LYS A 172 10.58 -5.84 -0.92
CA LYS A 172 9.14 -5.89 -1.13
C LYS A 172 8.78 -5.51 -2.56
N MET A 173 7.71 -6.09 -3.04
CA MET A 173 7.04 -5.70 -4.27
C MET A 173 5.55 -5.54 -3.97
N GLU A 174 4.99 -4.39 -4.28
CA GLU A 174 3.58 -4.11 -4.11
C GLU A 174 2.94 -3.75 -5.44
N VAL A 175 1.75 -4.28 -5.65
CA VAL A 175 0.91 -4.01 -6.83
C VAL A 175 -0.43 -3.48 -6.33
N PHE A 176 -0.88 -2.37 -6.89
CA PHE A 176 -2.17 -1.80 -6.58
C PHE A 176 -3.08 -1.95 -7.80
N ASN A 177 -4.20 -2.59 -7.59
CA ASN A 177 -5.22 -2.78 -8.61
C ASN A 177 -6.48 -2.01 -8.20
N THR A 178 -6.83 -1.00 -8.98
CA THR A 178 -8.08 -0.25 -8.81
C THR A 178 -9.24 -1.09 -9.35
N LEU A 179 -10.25 -1.35 -8.51
CA LEU A 179 -11.33 -2.30 -8.83
C LEU A 179 -12.57 -1.64 -9.43
N ASN A 180 -12.81 -0.36 -9.12
CA ASN A 180 -14.03 0.37 -9.51
C ASN A 180 -13.76 1.72 -10.15
N ALA A 181 -12.77 1.80 -11.03
CA ALA A 181 -12.55 3.03 -11.81
C ALA A 181 -13.78 3.35 -12.67
N LYS A 182 -14.28 4.58 -12.54
CA LYS A 182 -15.59 5.02 -13.08
C LYS A 182 -15.79 4.74 -14.58
N TYR A 183 -14.73 4.84 -15.37
CA TYR A 183 -14.82 4.76 -16.84
C TYR A 183 -13.98 3.64 -17.46
N TYR A 184 -13.10 2.98 -16.69
CA TYR A 184 -12.04 2.12 -17.24
C TYR A 184 -12.02 0.70 -16.67
N GLY A 185 -12.97 0.39 -15.79
CA GLY A 185 -12.96 -0.92 -15.12
C GLY A 185 -11.75 -1.08 -14.19
N GLN A 186 -11.22 -2.28 -14.15
CA GLN A 186 -10.08 -2.63 -13.31
C GLN A 186 -8.76 -2.31 -14.02
N TYR A 187 -7.78 -1.77 -13.31
CA TYR A 187 -6.42 -1.59 -13.84
C TYR A 187 -5.38 -1.50 -12.72
N ILE A 188 -4.14 -1.82 -13.08
CA ILE A 188 -2.99 -1.64 -12.17
C ILE A 188 -2.66 -0.15 -12.12
N SER A 189 -2.92 0.46 -10.97
CA SER A 189 -2.71 1.89 -10.75
C SER A 189 -1.34 2.23 -10.17
N GLU A 190 -0.67 1.26 -9.50
CA GLU A 190 0.64 1.54 -8.91
C GLU A 190 1.46 0.27 -8.71
N LEU A 191 2.79 0.39 -8.97
CA LEU A 191 3.80 -0.61 -8.64
C LEU A 191 4.80 0.00 -7.67
N ARG A 192 5.20 -0.74 -6.62
CA ARG A 192 6.12 -0.27 -5.58
C ARG A 192 7.16 -1.32 -5.21
N PRO A 193 8.27 -1.44 -5.94
CA PRO A 193 9.44 -2.13 -5.43
C PRO A 193 10.09 -1.34 -4.28
N GLU A 194 10.50 -2.05 -3.24
CA GLU A 194 11.16 -1.51 -2.06
C GLU A 194 12.31 -2.43 -1.63
N ILE A 195 13.43 -1.84 -1.25
CA ILE A 195 14.56 -2.52 -0.61
C ILE A 195 14.98 -1.74 0.62
N GLY A 196 15.33 -2.44 1.70
CA GLY A 196 15.71 -1.80 2.95
C GLY A 196 16.54 -2.69 3.86
N LEU A 197 17.03 -2.04 4.92
CA LEU A 197 17.74 -2.66 6.03
C LEU A 197 16.90 -2.52 7.28
N GLN A 198 16.67 -3.60 7.98
CA GLN A 198 15.98 -3.66 9.25
C GLN A 198 16.99 -3.98 10.35
N TRP A 199 17.06 -3.15 11.38
CA TRP A 199 17.91 -3.32 12.54
C TRP A 199 17.07 -3.55 13.79
N LYS A 200 17.23 -4.72 14.42
CA LYS A 200 16.68 -5.00 15.76
C LYS A 200 17.62 -4.41 16.80
N VAL A 201 17.28 -3.21 17.31
CA VAL A 201 18.08 -2.51 18.33
C VAL A 201 18.07 -3.32 19.64
N ASP A 202 16.89 -3.83 19.99
CA ASP A 202 16.69 -4.74 21.12
C ASP A 202 15.44 -5.63 20.89
N LYS A 203 14.93 -6.27 21.94
CA LYS A 203 13.75 -7.17 21.86
C LYS A 203 12.45 -6.44 21.51
N LYS A 204 12.37 -5.15 21.81
CA LYS A 204 11.17 -4.33 21.61
C LYS A 204 11.30 -3.31 20.49
N ASN A 205 12.54 -2.89 20.19
CA ASN A 205 12.81 -1.76 19.29
C ASN A 205 13.40 -2.22 17.98
N THR A 206 12.77 -1.83 16.89
CA THR A 206 13.22 -2.11 15.53
C THR A 206 13.24 -0.83 14.71
N LEU A 207 14.35 -0.57 14.03
CA LEU A 207 14.51 0.49 13.04
C LEU A 207 14.56 -0.12 11.64
N ASN A 208 13.96 0.55 10.67
CA ASN A 208 14.04 0.15 9.27
C ASN A 208 14.30 1.39 8.41
N LEU A 209 15.35 1.32 7.58
CA LEU A 209 15.64 2.31 6.55
C LEU A 209 15.45 1.63 5.20
N ALA A 210 14.61 2.21 4.34
CA ALA A 210 14.32 1.63 3.05
C ALA A 210 14.26 2.70 1.95
N TYR A 211 14.55 2.27 0.74
CA TYR A 211 14.27 3.00 -0.49
C TYR A 211 13.14 2.29 -1.23
N ARG A 212 12.16 3.08 -1.67
CA ARG A 212 11.02 2.62 -2.43
C ARG A 212 10.86 3.47 -3.69
N TYR A 213 10.65 2.81 -4.80
CA TYR A 213 10.26 3.46 -6.03
C TYR A 213 8.78 3.21 -6.28
N ASN A 214 8.00 4.29 -6.50
CA ASN A 214 6.59 4.17 -6.84
C ASN A 214 6.41 4.56 -8.31
N TYR A 215 5.93 3.62 -9.11
CA TYR A 215 5.44 3.86 -10.45
C TYR A 215 3.91 3.97 -10.38
N VAL A 216 3.40 5.19 -10.49
CA VAL A 216 1.96 5.48 -10.40
C VAL A 216 1.43 5.77 -11.79
N TYR A 217 0.35 5.10 -12.14
CA TYR A 217 -0.37 5.29 -13.38
C TYR A 217 -1.79 5.75 -13.07
N SER A 218 -2.20 6.85 -13.69
CA SER A 218 -3.59 7.32 -13.64
C SER A 218 -4.11 7.60 -15.04
N ARG A 219 -5.41 7.52 -15.17
CA ARG A 219 -6.16 7.87 -16.38
C ARG A 219 -7.11 8.99 -16.03
N GLU A 220 -7.11 10.03 -16.83
CA GLU A 220 -8.01 11.19 -16.67
C GLU A 220 -8.78 11.39 -17.95
N LEU A 221 -10.07 11.64 -17.83
CA LEU A 221 -10.94 12.03 -18.94
C LEU A 221 -11.21 13.50 -18.83
N ASP A 222 -10.83 14.22 -19.85
CA ASP A 222 -11.16 15.63 -20.02
C ASP A 222 -12.18 15.81 -21.14
N VAL A 223 -13.19 16.64 -20.89
CA VAL A 223 -14.11 17.06 -21.92
C VAL A 223 -13.56 18.35 -22.52
N LEU A 224 -13.11 18.28 -23.76
CA LEU A 224 -12.61 19.44 -24.49
C LEU A 224 -13.74 20.43 -24.80
N ASP A 225 -13.40 21.69 -25.04
CA ASP A 225 -14.36 22.74 -25.41
C ASP A 225 -15.19 22.40 -26.67
N SER A 226 -14.67 21.53 -27.51
CA SER A 226 -15.37 20.98 -28.69
C SER A 226 -16.42 19.93 -28.34
N GLY A 227 -16.55 19.54 -27.08
CA GLY A 227 -17.38 18.42 -26.63
C GLY A 227 -16.75 17.05 -26.88
N ALA A 228 -15.55 16.97 -27.44
CA ALA A 228 -14.81 15.73 -27.62
C ALA A 228 -14.21 15.27 -26.28
N ILE A 229 -14.09 13.97 -26.10
CA ILE A 229 -13.48 13.37 -24.89
C ILE A 229 -12.01 13.08 -25.19
N ALA A 230 -11.11 13.69 -24.42
CA ALA A 230 -9.68 13.37 -24.41
C ALA A 230 -9.36 12.43 -23.26
N LEU A 231 -8.55 11.42 -23.54
CA LEU A 231 -7.99 10.54 -22.52
C LEU A 231 -6.54 10.91 -22.28
N THR A 232 -6.23 11.33 -21.05
CA THR A 232 -4.86 11.61 -20.63
C THR A 232 -4.33 10.45 -19.79
N HIS A 233 -3.18 9.93 -20.19
CA HIS A 233 -2.41 8.96 -19.39
C HIS A 233 -1.35 9.70 -18.59
N ALA A 234 -1.44 9.69 -17.27
CA ALA A 234 -0.47 10.33 -16.41
C ALA A 234 0.38 9.29 -15.68
N TYR A 235 1.70 9.45 -15.78
CA TYR A 235 2.68 8.62 -15.11
C TYR A 235 3.41 9.46 -14.06
N THR A 236 3.48 8.96 -12.82
CA THR A 236 4.26 9.62 -11.78
C THR A 236 5.28 8.64 -11.22
N HIS A 237 6.55 9.04 -11.29
CA HIS A 237 7.68 8.31 -10.75
C HIS A 237 8.08 8.94 -9.42
N LYS A 238 7.96 8.19 -8.31
CA LYS A 238 8.28 8.71 -6.98
C LYS A 238 9.43 7.94 -6.37
N HIS A 239 10.46 8.67 -5.98
CA HIS A 239 11.58 8.15 -5.20
C HIS A 239 11.32 8.42 -3.73
N VAL A 240 11.20 7.39 -2.90
CA VAL A 240 10.80 7.52 -1.52
C VAL A 240 11.87 6.92 -0.61
N VAL A 241 12.35 7.72 0.34
CA VAL A 241 13.16 7.24 1.47
C VAL A 241 12.22 7.04 2.66
N LEU A 242 12.25 5.86 3.25
CA LEU A 242 11.42 5.50 4.39
C LEU A 242 12.28 5.27 5.62
N LEU A 243 11.94 5.93 6.71
CA LEU A 243 12.45 5.65 8.03
C LEU A 243 11.30 5.12 8.89
N THR A 244 11.42 3.89 9.38
CA THR A 244 10.39 3.29 10.24
C THR A 244 10.96 2.94 11.59
N TYR A 245 10.33 3.40 12.65
CA TYR A 245 10.55 2.96 14.01
C TYR A 245 9.37 2.11 14.47
N LYS A 246 9.65 0.93 15.00
CA LYS A 246 8.65 0.02 15.56
C LYS A 246 8.98 -0.31 17.00
N PHE A 247 7.99 -0.16 17.87
CA PHE A 247 8.03 -0.56 19.27
C PHE A 247 7.03 -1.69 19.52
N ASP A 248 7.53 -2.83 19.99
CA ASP A 248 6.75 -4.01 20.38
C ASP A 248 6.61 -4.03 21.92
N TYR A 249 5.38 -3.82 22.43
CA TYR A 249 5.05 -3.78 23.87
C TYR A 249 4.55 -5.11 24.40
#